data_d7aaa11a9099b1fd8b6aa324466178e6
#
_entry.id   d7aaa11a9099b1fd8b6aa324466178e6
#
_cell.length_a   1.000
_cell.length_b   1.000
_cell.length_c   1.000
_cell.angle_alpha   90.00
_cell.angle_beta   90.00
_cell.angle_gamma   90.00
#
_symmetry.space_group_name_H-M   'P 1'
#
loop_
_entity.id
_entity.type
_entity.pdbx_description
1 polymer ?
#
loop_
_entity_poly.entity_id
_entity_poly.type
_entity_poly.pdbx_seq_one_letter_code
_entity_poly.pdbx_strand_id
1 'polypeptide(L)'
;WPWRFVKTNIKDHKMSELFRNLHQAVPPETPMLTAHMWNCMGAVAGGMTNVVDMVFDNWPMAFQLTEGAKHGIQSPSGYYGFRTKRGFDERGRILAPVPPDAVHYVGHHVDHELVENIEADCDERIRRLAAGEPRRFLLTMGGAGAQRELFKAVIDHCLPSIEKGELALFVRPGDPRDNWAWPHAAM
;
A
#
# COMPACT_ATOMS: atom_id res chain seq x y z
N TRP A 1 9.83 15.61 3.78
CA TRP A 1 9.06 15.96 4.98
C TRP A 1 9.85 15.47 6.17
N PRO A 2 10.14 16.30 7.17
CA PRO A 2 10.84 15.81 8.35
C PRO A 2 9.91 14.87 9.12
N TRP A 3 10.22 13.60 9.12
CA TRP A 3 9.47 12.51 9.78
C TRP A 3 9.12 12.80 11.24
N ARG A 4 9.98 13.58 11.90
CA ARG A 4 9.76 14.03 13.27
C ARG A 4 8.48 14.86 13.43
N PHE A 5 8.20 15.73 12.45
CA PHE A 5 7.00 16.58 12.45
C PHE A 5 5.72 15.74 12.25
N VAL A 6 5.75 14.81 11.31
CA VAL A 6 4.61 13.92 11.03
C VAL A 6 4.28 13.06 12.24
N LYS A 7 5.28 12.46 12.90
CA LYS A 7 5.06 11.63 14.08
C LYS A 7 4.41 12.40 15.24
N THR A 8 4.85 13.63 15.51
CA THR A 8 4.33 14.43 16.61
C THR A 8 2.90 14.93 16.34
N ASN A 9 2.63 15.34 15.11
CA ASN A 9 1.32 15.91 14.75
C ASN A 9 0.23 14.83 14.56
N ILE A 10 0.56 13.64 14.12
CA ILE A 10 -0.44 12.58 13.94
C ILE A 10 -0.96 12.09 15.29
N LYS A 11 -0.10 12.01 16.31
CA LYS A 11 -0.51 11.58 17.66
C LYS A 11 -1.55 12.52 18.28
N ASP A 12 -1.46 13.80 17.97
CA ASP A 12 -2.33 14.87 18.51
C ASP A 12 -3.36 15.39 17.47
N HIS A 13 -3.50 14.71 16.33
CA HIS A 13 -4.35 15.18 15.25
C HIS A 13 -5.84 14.98 15.57
N LYS A 14 -6.66 15.97 15.21
CA LYS A 14 -8.13 15.95 15.41
C LYS A 14 -8.83 14.70 14.85
N MET A 15 -8.25 14.07 13.84
CA MET A 15 -8.78 12.81 13.28
C MET A 15 -8.66 11.66 14.27
N SER A 16 -7.57 11.53 15.03
CA SER A 16 -7.44 10.50 16.04
C SER A 16 -8.44 10.69 17.18
N GLU A 17 -8.78 11.94 17.52
CA GLU A 17 -9.83 12.24 18.51
C GLU A 17 -11.21 11.84 18.01
N LEU A 18 -11.52 12.10 16.74
CA LEU A 18 -12.78 11.68 16.13
C LEU A 18 -12.96 10.16 16.21
N PHE A 19 -11.95 9.39 15.81
CA PHE A 19 -12.00 7.94 15.88
C PHE A 19 -12.02 7.42 17.32
N ARG A 20 -11.31 8.08 18.25
CA ARG A 20 -11.38 7.75 19.66
C ARG A 20 -12.81 7.84 20.19
N ASN A 21 -13.51 8.95 19.90
CA ASN A 21 -14.89 9.13 20.35
C ASN A 21 -15.82 8.06 19.78
N LEU A 22 -15.62 7.67 18.52
CA LEU A 22 -16.38 6.58 17.90
C LEU A 22 -16.17 5.24 18.62
N HIS A 23 -14.92 4.92 18.97
CA HIS A 23 -14.56 3.66 19.59
C HIS A 23 -14.87 3.59 21.09
N GLN A 24 -15.16 4.72 21.77
CA GLN A 24 -15.60 4.73 23.15
C GLN A 24 -16.97 4.06 23.38
N ALA A 25 -17.77 3.88 22.32
CA ALA A 25 -19.07 3.23 22.39
C ALA A 25 -19.01 1.69 22.37
N VAL A 26 -17.83 1.10 22.16
CA VAL A 26 -17.63 -0.36 22.10
C VAL A 26 -16.82 -0.85 23.29
N PRO A 27 -17.11 -2.08 23.80
CA PRO A 27 -16.32 -2.67 24.88
C PRO A 27 -14.81 -2.72 24.52
N PRO A 28 -13.92 -2.40 25.46
CA PRO A 28 -12.47 -2.31 25.17
C PRO A 28 -11.83 -3.59 24.63
N GLU A 29 -12.34 -4.74 24.99
CA GLU A 29 -11.88 -6.06 24.58
C GLU A 29 -12.41 -6.51 23.20
N THR A 30 -13.35 -5.76 22.61
CA THR A 30 -13.91 -6.11 21.30
C THR A 30 -12.79 -6.21 20.27
N PRO A 31 -12.67 -7.36 19.54
CA PRO A 31 -11.64 -7.49 18.50
C PRO A 31 -11.89 -6.48 17.38
N MET A 32 -10.85 -5.75 17.03
CA MET A 32 -10.86 -4.80 15.91
C MET A 32 -9.74 -5.10 14.94
N LEU A 33 -10.11 -5.34 13.69
CA LEU A 33 -9.19 -5.39 12.56
C LEU A 33 -9.33 -4.10 11.76
N THR A 34 -8.23 -3.41 11.52
CA THR A 34 -8.19 -2.19 10.71
C THR A 34 -7.10 -2.27 9.64
N ALA A 35 -7.25 -1.49 8.59
CA ALA A 35 -6.30 -1.36 7.49
C ALA A 35 -5.83 0.09 7.32
N HIS A 36 -5.98 0.91 8.36
CA HIS A 36 -5.59 2.30 8.31
C HIS A 36 -5.12 2.81 9.68
N MET A 37 -3.95 3.42 9.69
CA MET A 37 -3.28 3.92 10.90
C MET A 37 -4.14 4.84 11.78
N TRP A 38 -4.98 5.68 11.18
CA TRP A 38 -5.83 6.59 11.97
C TRP A 38 -6.93 5.85 12.71
N ASN A 39 -7.52 4.82 12.10
CA ASN A 39 -8.47 3.95 12.80
C ASN A 39 -7.79 3.22 13.96
N CYS A 40 -6.59 2.70 13.71
CA CYS A 40 -5.80 2.04 14.73
C CYS A 40 -5.49 2.97 15.92
N MET A 41 -4.97 4.16 15.63
CA MET A 41 -4.67 5.18 16.65
C MET A 41 -5.94 5.61 17.41
N GLY A 42 -7.04 5.82 16.70
CA GLY A 42 -8.31 6.20 17.31
C GLY A 42 -8.88 5.11 18.22
N ALA A 43 -8.82 3.87 17.79
CA ALA A 43 -9.27 2.72 18.58
C ALA A 43 -8.49 2.59 19.89
N VAL A 44 -7.15 2.58 19.81
CA VAL A 44 -6.29 2.49 20.98
C VAL A 44 -6.47 3.72 21.90
N ALA A 45 -6.55 4.92 21.32
CA ALA A 45 -6.80 6.15 22.09
C ALA A 45 -8.20 6.15 22.75
N GLY A 46 -9.17 5.46 22.17
CA GLY A 46 -10.51 5.22 22.74
C GLY A 46 -10.54 4.16 23.84
N GLY A 47 -9.41 3.50 24.09
CA GLY A 47 -9.28 2.50 25.16
C GLY A 47 -9.45 1.04 24.71
N MET A 48 -9.55 0.77 23.39
CA MET A 48 -9.60 -0.59 22.90
C MET A 48 -8.25 -1.31 23.11
N THR A 49 -8.31 -2.56 23.55
CA THR A 49 -7.14 -3.36 23.96
C THR A 49 -6.84 -4.51 23.01
N ASN A 50 -7.73 -4.81 22.07
CA ASN A 50 -7.58 -5.92 21.13
C ASN A 50 -7.64 -5.42 19.67
N VAL A 51 -6.63 -4.63 19.29
CA VAL A 51 -6.55 -3.98 17.97
C VAL A 51 -5.43 -4.59 17.14
N VAL A 52 -5.76 -4.97 15.91
CA VAL A 52 -4.82 -5.42 14.88
C VAL A 52 -4.92 -4.47 13.68
N ASP A 53 -3.79 -3.89 13.29
CA ASP A 53 -3.69 -3.05 12.10
C ASP A 53 -2.94 -3.78 10.98
N MET A 54 -3.57 -3.89 9.82
CA MET A 54 -2.97 -4.50 8.62
C MET A 54 -2.29 -3.41 7.82
N VAL A 55 -0.96 -3.41 7.82
CA VAL A 55 -0.14 -2.40 7.14
C VAL A 55 0.13 -2.84 5.71
N PHE A 56 -0.54 -2.19 4.75
CA PHE A 56 -0.43 -2.52 3.32
C PHE A 56 0.78 -1.88 2.63
N ASP A 57 1.38 -0.86 3.23
CA ASP A 57 2.57 -0.23 2.68
C ASP A 57 3.82 -1.07 2.93
N ASN A 58 4.63 -1.26 1.89
CA ASN A 58 5.94 -1.90 2.01
C ASN A 58 7.04 -0.94 2.49
N TRP A 59 6.76 0.37 2.51
CA TRP A 59 7.69 1.37 3.02
C TRP A 59 7.46 1.58 4.52
N PRO A 60 8.44 1.28 5.39
CA PRO A 60 8.24 1.30 6.84
C PRO A 60 8.22 2.72 7.40
N MET A 61 7.05 3.32 7.46
CA MET A 61 6.80 4.63 8.03
C MET A 61 6.40 4.52 9.50
N ALA A 62 7.16 5.15 10.41
CA ALA A 62 6.94 5.00 11.86
C ALA A 62 5.53 5.36 12.34
N PHE A 63 4.87 6.30 11.67
CA PHE A 63 3.52 6.72 12.03
C PHE A 63 2.45 5.66 11.75
N GLN A 64 2.76 4.61 10.99
CA GLN A 64 1.88 3.48 10.77
C GLN A 64 1.82 2.53 11.97
N LEU A 65 2.73 2.66 12.93
CA LEU A 65 2.74 1.84 14.14
C LEU A 65 2.12 2.59 15.32
N THR A 66 1.14 1.97 15.95
CA THR A 66 0.46 2.47 17.14
C THR A 66 0.85 1.64 18.34
N GLU A 67 1.38 2.27 19.40
CA GLU A 67 1.65 1.59 20.65
C GLU A 67 0.35 1.07 21.27
N GLY A 68 0.33 -0.17 21.70
CA GLY A 68 -0.86 -0.84 22.22
C GLY A 68 -1.65 -1.66 21.19
N ALA A 69 -1.28 -1.61 19.91
CA ALA A 69 -1.84 -2.45 18.85
C ALA A 69 -0.83 -3.48 18.34
N LYS A 70 -1.33 -4.52 17.68
CA LYS A 70 -0.53 -5.45 16.89
C LYS A 70 -0.61 -5.05 15.42
N HIS A 71 0.46 -5.32 14.66
CA HIS A 71 0.55 -4.91 13.25
C HIS A 71 0.91 -6.11 12.38
N GLY A 72 0.08 -6.37 11.36
CA GLY A 72 0.34 -7.35 10.31
C GLY A 72 1.10 -6.70 9.16
N ILE A 73 2.31 -7.17 8.85
CA ILE A 73 3.16 -6.64 7.80
C ILE A 73 3.24 -7.64 6.65
N GLN A 74 3.05 -7.18 5.44
CA GLN A 74 2.91 -8.04 4.27
C GLN A 74 4.23 -8.47 3.61
N SER A 75 5.35 -7.77 3.84
CA SER A 75 6.63 -8.10 3.20
C SER A 75 7.76 -8.28 4.22
N PRO A 76 8.75 -9.14 3.94
CA PRO A 76 9.92 -9.31 4.80
C PRO A 76 10.72 -8.01 4.98
N SER A 77 10.87 -7.22 3.91
CA SER A 77 11.58 -5.93 3.95
C SER A 77 10.85 -4.91 4.81
N GLY A 78 9.51 -4.83 4.68
CA GLY A 78 8.66 -4.00 5.53
C GLY A 78 8.76 -4.43 7.00
N TYR A 79 8.63 -5.72 7.28
CA TYR A 79 8.77 -6.27 8.63
C TYR A 79 10.11 -5.88 9.26
N TYR A 80 11.22 -6.08 8.55
CA TYR A 80 12.54 -5.72 9.04
C TYR A 80 12.67 -4.22 9.29
N GLY A 81 12.17 -3.39 8.37
CA GLY A 81 12.17 -1.94 8.50
C GLY A 81 11.37 -1.45 9.70
N PHE A 82 10.16 -1.98 9.93
CA PHE A 82 9.35 -1.66 11.10
C PHE A 82 9.98 -2.12 12.41
N ARG A 83 10.58 -3.32 12.43
CA ARG A 83 11.29 -3.86 13.61
C ARG A 83 12.47 -2.98 14.02
N THR A 84 13.21 -2.44 13.07
CA THR A 84 14.40 -1.62 13.34
C THR A 84 14.08 -0.14 13.49
N LYS A 85 12.93 0.34 13.01
CA LYS A 85 12.59 1.77 12.96
C LYS A 85 13.73 2.65 12.42
N ARG A 86 14.48 2.14 11.45
CA ARG A 86 15.61 2.85 10.86
C ARG A 86 15.15 4.07 10.08
N GLY A 87 15.93 5.15 10.14
CA GLY A 87 15.73 6.33 9.30
C GLY A 87 14.70 7.31 9.85
N PHE A 88 14.29 7.20 11.11
CA PHE A 88 13.32 8.10 11.72
C PHE A 88 13.94 9.29 12.45
N ASP A 89 15.25 9.35 12.58
CA ASP A 89 15.95 10.58 12.93
C ASP A 89 16.96 10.95 11.83
N GLU A 90 17.38 12.21 11.84
CA GLU A 90 18.31 12.77 10.87
C GLU A 90 19.70 12.11 10.91
N ARG A 91 20.00 11.39 11.97
CA ARG A 91 21.27 10.68 12.20
C ARG A 91 21.17 9.18 11.95
N GLY A 92 20.03 8.69 11.46
CA GLY A 92 19.80 7.27 11.20
C GLY A 92 19.77 6.40 12.44
N ARG A 93 19.53 6.98 13.63
CA ARG A 93 19.44 6.22 14.87
C ARG A 93 18.10 5.51 14.98
N ILE A 94 18.09 4.32 15.53
CA ILE A 94 16.87 3.63 15.92
C ILE A 94 16.30 4.37 17.14
N LEU A 95 15.12 4.98 16.97
CA LEU A 95 14.53 5.82 18.01
C LEU A 95 14.01 5.01 19.20
N ALA A 96 13.29 3.94 18.93
CA ALA A 96 12.83 2.99 19.93
C ALA A 96 12.57 1.65 19.25
N PRO A 97 13.07 0.54 19.78
CA PRO A 97 12.74 -0.78 19.25
C PRO A 97 11.23 -1.03 19.41
N VAL A 98 10.61 -1.55 18.37
CA VAL A 98 9.23 -2.04 18.47
C VAL A 98 9.25 -3.36 19.25
N PRO A 99 8.37 -3.56 20.24
CA PRO A 99 8.26 -4.84 20.92
C PRO A 99 8.09 -6.00 19.90
N PRO A 100 8.73 -7.16 20.14
CA PRO A 100 8.67 -8.30 19.22
C PRO A 100 7.26 -8.77 18.90
N ASP A 101 6.37 -8.66 19.86
CA ASP A 101 4.97 -9.09 19.80
C ASP A 101 4.03 -8.02 19.21
N ALA A 102 4.53 -6.84 18.88
CA ALA A 102 3.74 -5.76 18.27
C ALA A 102 3.73 -5.80 16.74
N VAL A 103 4.66 -6.53 16.10
CA VAL A 103 4.82 -6.57 14.65
C VAL A 103 4.98 -8.02 14.19
N HIS A 104 4.10 -8.46 13.30
CA HIS A 104 4.05 -9.82 12.77
C HIS A 104 4.16 -9.80 11.24
N TYR A 105 4.96 -10.71 10.69
CA TYR A 105 4.95 -10.96 9.25
C TYR A 105 3.78 -11.89 8.93
N VAL A 106 2.84 -11.43 8.12
CA VAL A 106 1.59 -12.14 7.81
C VAL A 106 1.44 -12.51 6.34
N GLY A 107 2.38 -12.09 5.48
CA GLY A 107 2.32 -12.28 4.04
C GLY A 107 1.46 -11.24 3.34
N HIS A 108 1.43 -11.32 2.01
CA HIS A 108 0.66 -10.40 1.17
C HIS A 108 -0.84 -10.71 1.25
N HIS A 109 -1.63 -9.64 1.32
CA HIS A 109 -3.08 -9.71 1.16
C HIS A 109 -3.39 -9.63 -0.33
N VAL A 110 -3.81 -10.73 -0.90
CA VAL A 110 -4.09 -10.86 -2.34
C VAL A 110 -5.52 -11.36 -2.50
N ASP A 111 -6.24 -10.80 -3.45
CA ASP A 111 -7.59 -11.25 -3.78
C ASP A 111 -7.57 -12.74 -4.13
N HIS A 112 -8.56 -13.45 -3.61
CA HIS A 112 -8.68 -14.90 -3.74
C HIS A 112 -8.69 -15.36 -5.20
N GLU A 113 -9.43 -14.64 -6.05
CA GLU A 113 -9.53 -14.91 -7.49
C GLU A 113 -8.18 -14.83 -8.20
N LEU A 114 -7.28 -13.95 -7.75
CA LEU A 114 -5.93 -13.87 -8.32
C LEU A 114 -5.10 -15.10 -7.98
N VAL A 115 -5.28 -15.66 -6.79
CA VAL A 115 -4.53 -16.85 -6.34
C VAL A 115 -5.07 -18.10 -7.00
N GLU A 116 -6.38 -18.27 -7.08
CA GLU A 116 -7.02 -19.45 -7.68
C GLU A 116 -6.73 -19.59 -9.18
N ASN A 117 -6.56 -18.47 -9.89
CA ASN A 117 -6.36 -18.47 -11.33
C ASN A 117 -4.88 -18.46 -11.77
N ILE A 118 -3.91 -18.53 -10.85
CA ILE A 118 -2.47 -18.42 -11.18
C ILE A 118 -2.05 -19.44 -12.25
N GLU A 119 -2.42 -20.69 -12.08
CA GLU A 119 -2.02 -21.77 -13.02
C GLU A 119 -2.66 -21.54 -14.40
N ALA A 120 -3.96 -21.31 -14.45
CA ALA A 120 -4.68 -21.07 -15.69
C ALA A 120 -4.17 -19.82 -16.43
N ASP A 121 -3.88 -18.74 -15.70
CA ASP A 121 -3.32 -17.51 -16.26
C ASP A 121 -1.89 -17.73 -16.79
N CYS A 122 -1.08 -18.54 -16.12
CA CYS A 122 0.26 -18.89 -16.57
C CYS A 122 0.20 -19.73 -17.86
N ASP A 123 -0.66 -20.73 -17.92
CA ASP A 123 -0.85 -21.58 -19.11
C ASP A 123 -1.31 -20.74 -20.31
N GLU A 124 -2.24 -19.83 -20.09
CA GLU A 124 -2.72 -18.93 -21.15
C GLU A 124 -1.61 -17.98 -21.64
N ARG A 125 -0.74 -17.48 -20.74
CA ARG A 125 0.44 -16.68 -21.14
C ARG A 125 1.40 -17.48 -22.00
N ILE A 126 1.68 -18.74 -21.61
CA ILE A 126 2.56 -19.64 -22.36
C ILE A 126 1.95 -19.94 -23.73
N ARG A 127 0.64 -20.23 -23.78
CA ARG A 127 -0.08 -20.48 -25.03
C ARG A 127 0.04 -19.29 -26.00
N ARG A 128 -0.21 -18.07 -25.52
CA ARG A 128 -0.10 -16.84 -26.33
C ARG A 128 1.32 -16.62 -26.86
N LEU A 129 2.32 -16.82 -26.03
CA LEU A 129 3.72 -16.70 -26.44
C LEU A 129 4.07 -17.73 -27.54
N ALA A 130 3.63 -18.99 -27.40
CA ALA A 130 3.84 -20.03 -28.37
C ALA A 130 3.11 -19.77 -29.70
N ALA A 131 1.96 -19.10 -29.64
CA ALA A 131 1.19 -18.67 -30.81
C ALA A 131 1.74 -17.40 -31.50
N GLY A 132 2.76 -16.77 -30.97
CA GLY A 132 3.31 -15.52 -31.50
C GLY A 132 2.38 -14.32 -31.32
N GLU A 133 1.42 -14.40 -30.38
CA GLU A 133 0.52 -13.29 -30.10
C GLU A 133 1.26 -12.10 -29.46
N PRO A 134 0.76 -10.86 -29.63
CA PRO A 134 1.37 -9.67 -29.02
C PRO A 134 1.53 -9.82 -27.51
N ARG A 135 2.64 -9.34 -26.99
CA ARG A 135 2.85 -9.26 -25.54
C ARG A 135 1.85 -8.29 -24.91
N ARG A 136 1.30 -8.64 -23.77
CA ARG A 136 0.32 -7.80 -23.06
C ARG A 136 0.98 -7.16 -21.83
N PHE A 137 1.00 -5.84 -21.81
CA PHE A 137 1.47 -5.06 -20.66
C PHE A 137 0.31 -4.34 -20.01
N LEU A 138 0.25 -4.42 -18.69
CA LEU A 138 -0.68 -3.65 -17.88
C LEU A 138 0.09 -2.55 -17.16
N LEU A 139 -0.26 -1.30 -17.43
CA LEU A 139 0.30 -0.12 -16.80
C LEU A 139 -0.77 0.50 -15.88
N THR A 140 -0.55 0.42 -14.56
CA THR A 140 -1.51 0.91 -13.57
C THR A 140 -0.95 2.11 -12.82
N MET A 141 -1.71 3.20 -12.77
CA MET A 141 -1.42 4.38 -11.99
C MET A 141 -2.21 4.32 -10.68
N GLY A 142 -1.55 4.65 -9.56
CA GLY A 142 -2.23 4.75 -8.27
C GLY A 142 -3.25 5.88 -8.21
N GLY A 143 -4.20 5.83 -7.26
CA GLY A 143 -5.30 6.78 -7.14
C GLY A 143 -4.88 8.24 -7.01
N ALA A 144 -3.68 8.53 -6.49
CA ALA A 144 -3.13 9.88 -6.40
C ALA A 144 -2.60 10.44 -7.73
N GLY A 145 -2.54 9.65 -8.79
CA GLY A 145 -2.06 10.08 -10.10
C GLY A 145 -0.59 10.50 -10.14
N ALA A 146 0.23 9.96 -9.25
CA ALA A 146 1.65 10.28 -9.18
C ALA A 146 2.43 9.73 -10.39
N GLN A 147 3.55 10.39 -10.73
CA GLN A 147 4.51 9.92 -11.76
C GLN A 147 3.97 9.92 -13.20
N ARG A 148 3.10 10.84 -13.56
CA ARG A 148 2.51 10.94 -14.92
C ARG A 148 3.57 10.99 -16.03
N GLU A 149 4.67 11.71 -15.83
CA GLU A 149 5.76 11.83 -16.80
C GLU A 149 6.43 10.48 -17.06
N LEU A 150 6.60 9.66 -16.02
CA LEU A 150 7.13 8.31 -16.16
C LEU A 150 6.17 7.43 -16.98
N PHE A 151 4.88 7.48 -16.69
CA PHE A 151 3.87 6.74 -17.43
C PHE A 151 3.84 7.16 -18.90
N LYS A 152 3.91 8.48 -19.17
CA LYS A 152 3.99 9.01 -20.53
C LYS A 152 5.23 8.47 -21.26
N ALA A 153 6.40 8.52 -20.64
CA ALA A 153 7.62 8.01 -21.25
C ALA A 153 7.53 6.51 -21.59
N VAL A 154 6.89 5.71 -20.71
CA VAL A 154 6.65 4.28 -20.98
C VAL A 154 5.71 4.10 -22.18
N ILE A 155 4.61 4.85 -22.24
CA ILE A 155 3.65 4.77 -23.34
C ILE A 155 4.34 5.15 -24.64
N ASP A 156 5.02 6.31 -24.70
CA ASP A 156 5.70 6.80 -25.88
C ASP A 156 6.75 5.77 -26.37
N HIS A 157 7.45 5.13 -25.45
CA HIS A 157 8.42 4.08 -25.79
C HIS A 157 7.76 2.81 -26.37
N CYS A 158 6.55 2.49 -25.94
CA CYS A 158 5.81 1.31 -26.41
C CYS A 158 5.12 1.52 -27.76
N LEU A 159 4.84 2.75 -28.17
CA LEU A 159 4.09 3.06 -29.39
C LEU A 159 4.62 2.34 -30.64
N PRO A 160 5.92 2.33 -30.96
CA PRO A 160 6.42 1.66 -32.16
C PRO A 160 6.17 0.14 -32.17
N SER A 161 6.18 -0.51 -31.01
CA SER A 161 5.87 -1.95 -30.89
C SER A 161 4.38 -2.22 -30.96
N ILE A 162 3.55 -1.28 -30.48
CA ILE A 162 2.08 -1.36 -30.60
C ILE A 162 1.67 -1.24 -32.07
N GLU A 163 2.24 -0.27 -32.80
CA GLU A 163 1.98 -0.06 -34.24
C GLU A 163 2.36 -1.28 -35.08
N LYS A 164 3.42 -2.00 -34.70
CA LYS A 164 3.84 -3.24 -35.35
C LYS A 164 3.02 -4.47 -34.95
N GLY A 165 2.12 -4.34 -33.99
CA GLY A 165 1.35 -5.46 -33.46
C GLY A 165 2.15 -6.43 -32.58
N GLU A 166 3.33 -6.02 -32.10
CA GLU A 166 4.19 -6.83 -31.22
C GLU A 166 3.78 -6.73 -29.75
N LEU A 167 3.09 -5.64 -29.39
CA LEU A 167 2.71 -5.28 -28.03
C LEU A 167 1.25 -4.80 -27.97
N ALA A 168 0.51 -5.24 -26.94
CA ALA A 168 -0.74 -4.66 -26.51
C ALA A 168 -0.59 -4.01 -25.15
N LEU A 169 -0.89 -2.72 -25.03
CA LEU A 169 -0.76 -1.96 -23.79
C LEU A 169 -2.15 -1.68 -23.21
N PHE A 170 -2.36 -2.07 -21.97
CA PHE A 170 -3.55 -1.78 -21.17
C PHE A 170 -3.17 -0.72 -20.13
N VAL A 171 -3.86 0.42 -20.15
CA VAL A 171 -3.56 1.52 -19.22
C VAL A 171 -4.74 1.72 -18.28
N ARG A 172 -4.46 1.68 -16.97
CA ARG A 172 -5.41 2.06 -15.93
C ARG A 172 -4.93 3.35 -15.27
N PRO A 173 -5.53 4.51 -15.61
CA PRO A 173 -5.00 5.82 -15.20
C PRO A 173 -5.39 6.25 -13.77
N GLY A 174 -5.99 5.37 -12.96
CA GLY A 174 -6.47 5.71 -11.62
C GLY A 174 -7.82 6.43 -11.60
N ASP A 175 -8.25 6.91 -10.41
CA ASP A 175 -9.60 7.45 -10.19
C ASP A 175 -9.86 8.90 -10.64
N PRO A 176 -8.92 9.86 -10.56
CA PRO A 176 -9.22 11.23 -10.95
C PRO A 176 -9.61 11.34 -12.42
N ARG A 177 -10.73 12.03 -12.71
CA ARG A 177 -11.22 12.22 -14.08
C ARG A 177 -10.17 12.87 -15.00
N ASP A 178 -9.33 13.73 -14.45
CA ASP A 178 -8.23 14.37 -15.19
C ASP A 178 -7.15 13.38 -15.66
N ASN A 179 -7.03 12.23 -15.01
CA ASN A 179 -6.12 11.18 -15.42
C ASN A 179 -6.60 10.44 -16.66
N TRP A 180 -7.92 10.42 -16.95
CA TRP A 180 -8.50 9.78 -18.14
C TRP A 180 -8.34 10.62 -19.41
N ALA A 181 -8.36 11.94 -19.27
CA ALA A 181 -8.18 12.85 -20.40
C ALA A 181 -6.75 12.77 -20.99
N TRP A 182 -5.79 12.43 -20.14
CA TRP A 182 -4.39 12.42 -20.53
C TRP A 182 -3.96 11.27 -21.47
N PRO A 183 -4.32 9.98 -21.29
CA PRO A 183 -4.00 8.93 -22.25
C PRO A 183 -4.64 9.16 -23.62
N HIS A 184 -5.84 9.73 -23.66
CA HIS A 184 -6.53 10.04 -24.92
C HIS A 184 -5.90 11.20 -25.72
N ALA A 185 -5.16 12.08 -25.05
CA ALA A 185 -4.44 13.17 -25.72
C ALA A 185 -3.05 12.74 -26.23
N ALA A 186 -2.56 11.58 -25.81
CA ALA A 186 -1.24 11.05 -26.17
C ALA A 186 -1.30 9.96 -27.27
N MET A 187 -2.49 9.52 -27.64
CA MET A 187 -2.77 8.61 -28.78
C MET A 187 -3.26 9.38 -29.98
#